data_bac4248c077e86d56299fd66f0d8729b
#
_entry.id   bac4248c077e86d56299fd66f0d8729b
#
_cell.length_a   1.000
_cell.length_b   1.000
_cell.length_c   1.000
_cell.angle_alpha   90.00
_cell.angle_beta   90.00
_cell.angle_gamma   90.00
#
_symmetry.space_group_name_H-M   'P 1'
#
loop_
_entity.id
_entity.type
_entity.pdbx_description
1 polymer ?
#
loop_
_entity_poly.entity_id
_entity_poly.type
_entity_poly.pdbx_seq_one_letter_code
_entity_poly.pdbx_strand_id
1 'polypeptide(L)'
;MLYDAITGKRVKHPQPHVCWVHTEMRLKDYHLRQCFFGEHLLSLYPDWKVFVVESEKTAVIASHFMPDVLWVATGGKNGCFNERAISSLAGRDVVLMPDLGATQEWQARLPMLYKVCRSVSVNDILETMATDEQRSQGLDIADFLLMEATPQMILQKMIDRNPALQTLIDELRLELVQEP
;
A
#
# COMPACT_ATOMS: atom_id res chain seq x y z
N MET A 1 1.18 -17.23 3.40
CA MET A 1 2.64 -17.13 3.28
C MET A 1 3.25 -17.41 4.65
N LEU A 2 4.33 -18.23 4.70
CA LEU A 2 4.99 -18.55 5.96
C LEU A 2 6.10 -17.53 6.26
N TYR A 3 6.15 -17.10 7.52
CA TYR A 3 7.20 -16.23 8.04
C TYR A 3 7.95 -16.97 9.14
N ASP A 4 9.25 -16.74 9.21
CA ASP A 4 10.09 -17.21 10.30
C ASP A 4 9.75 -16.47 11.59
N ALA A 5 9.50 -17.21 12.66
CA ALA A 5 9.00 -16.64 13.93
C ALA A 5 10.06 -15.81 14.68
N ILE A 6 11.34 -16.02 14.38
CA ILE A 6 12.45 -15.33 15.06
C ILE A 6 12.84 -14.05 14.31
N THR A 7 12.97 -14.18 12.97
CA THR A 7 13.47 -13.08 12.14
C THR A 7 12.36 -12.20 11.55
N GLY A 8 11.10 -12.64 11.60
CA GLY A 8 9.97 -11.99 10.94
C GLY A 8 10.05 -11.98 9.40
N LYS A 9 11.05 -12.63 8.81
CA LYS A 9 11.24 -12.66 7.37
C LYS A 9 10.46 -13.79 6.71
N ARG A 10 10.13 -13.61 5.43
CA ARG A 10 9.49 -14.66 4.62
C ARG A 10 10.42 -15.87 4.50
N VAL A 11 9.87 -17.06 4.76
CA VAL A 11 10.58 -18.32 4.51
C VAL A 11 10.70 -18.52 3.00
N LYS A 12 11.95 -18.54 2.49
CA LYS A 12 12.26 -18.69 1.06
C LYS A 12 12.86 -20.06 0.73
N HIS A 13 13.42 -20.74 1.72
CA HIS A 13 14.12 -22.01 1.53
C HIS A 13 13.47 -23.12 2.34
N PRO A 14 13.43 -24.39 1.83
CA PRO A 14 13.93 -24.84 0.52
C PRO A 14 13.12 -24.30 -0.66
N GLN A 15 11.91 -23.80 -0.40
CA GLN A 15 11.04 -23.12 -1.36
C GLN A 15 10.09 -22.16 -0.65
N PRO A 16 9.60 -21.10 -1.30
CA PRO A 16 8.60 -20.20 -0.72
C PRO A 16 7.34 -20.98 -0.33
N HIS A 17 6.95 -20.91 0.93
CA HIS A 17 5.73 -21.54 1.40
C HIS A 17 4.57 -20.53 1.30
N VAL A 18 3.75 -20.70 0.28
CA VAL A 18 2.53 -19.90 0.07
C VAL A 18 1.35 -20.85 -0.02
N CYS A 19 0.38 -20.67 0.85
CA CYS A 19 -0.89 -21.38 0.79
C CYS A 19 -2.05 -20.38 0.76
N TRP A 20 -3.15 -20.80 0.17
CA TRP A 20 -4.38 -20.04 0.15
C TRP A 20 -5.38 -20.64 1.11
N VAL A 21 -5.96 -19.81 1.98
CA VAL A 21 -6.88 -20.27 3.03
C VAL A 21 -8.00 -21.15 2.46
N HIS A 22 -8.62 -20.74 1.35
CA HIS A 22 -9.68 -21.52 0.72
C HIS A 22 -9.20 -22.89 0.20
N THR A 23 -7.94 -23.01 -0.23
CA THR A 23 -7.34 -24.27 -0.65
C THR A 23 -7.09 -25.18 0.56
N GLU A 24 -6.51 -24.64 1.63
CA GLU A 24 -6.26 -25.38 2.87
C GLU A 24 -7.56 -25.84 3.52
N MET A 25 -8.60 -25.00 3.49
CA MET A 25 -9.92 -25.31 4.01
C MET A 25 -10.75 -26.18 3.05
N ARG A 26 -10.24 -26.48 1.85
CA ARG A 26 -10.92 -27.29 0.83
C ARG A 26 -12.33 -26.78 0.49
N LEU A 27 -12.50 -25.48 0.42
CA LEU A 27 -13.79 -24.87 0.09
C LEU A 27 -14.15 -25.13 -1.38
N LYS A 28 -15.20 -25.93 -1.61
CA LYS A 28 -15.59 -26.38 -2.96
C LYS A 28 -16.21 -25.29 -3.82
N ASP A 29 -16.94 -24.34 -3.19
CA ASP A 29 -17.70 -23.28 -3.87
C ASP A 29 -17.10 -21.90 -3.62
N TYR A 30 -15.77 -21.82 -3.52
CA TYR A 30 -15.09 -20.57 -3.30
C TYR A 30 -14.89 -19.82 -4.63
N HIS A 31 -15.43 -18.62 -4.68
CA HIS A 31 -15.23 -17.68 -5.79
C HIS A 31 -14.46 -16.46 -5.30
N LEU A 32 -13.20 -16.34 -5.75
CA LEU A 32 -12.38 -15.18 -5.42
C LEU A 32 -12.98 -13.89 -6.00
N ARG A 33 -13.24 -12.94 -5.11
CA ARG A 33 -13.68 -11.59 -5.45
C ARG A 33 -12.65 -10.59 -4.94
N GLN A 34 -11.73 -10.20 -5.82
CA GLN A 34 -10.75 -9.18 -5.48
C GLN A 34 -11.43 -7.80 -5.46
N CYS A 35 -11.05 -7.00 -4.46
CA CYS A 35 -11.36 -5.59 -4.33
C CYS A 35 -10.09 -4.85 -3.90
N PHE A 36 -10.04 -3.54 -4.07
CA PHE A 36 -8.94 -2.75 -3.53
C PHE A 36 -8.94 -2.80 -2.00
N PHE A 37 -7.77 -2.93 -1.41
CA PHE A 37 -7.63 -2.60 0.01
C PHE A 37 -8.00 -1.12 0.20
N GLY A 38 -8.81 -0.82 1.22
CA GLY A 38 -9.31 0.55 1.40
C GLY A 38 -10.51 0.94 0.51
N GLU A 39 -11.04 0.05 -0.35
CA GLU A 39 -12.16 0.33 -1.27
C GLU A 39 -13.40 0.91 -0.55
N HIS A 40 -13.68 0.44 0.66
CA HIS A 40 -14.81 0.93 1.47
C HIS A 40 -14.72 2.43 1.78
N LEU A 41 -13.52 3.01 1.78
CA LEU A 41 -13.32 4.44 2.02
C LEU A 41 -13.74 5.30 0.81
N LEU A 42 -13.80 4.72 -0.39
CA LEU A 42 -14.21 5.46 -1.60
C LEU A 42 -15.60 6.08 -1.44
N SER A 43 -16.53 5.37 -0.82
CA SER A 43 -17.88 5.88 -0.58
C SER A 43 -17.96 6.97 0.50
N LEU A 44 -17.02 6.96 1.44
CA LEU A 44 -16.96 7.94 2.54
C LEU A 44 -16.33 9.27 2.08
N TYR A 45 -15.46 9.22 1.09
CA TYR A 45 -14.73 10.38 0.57
C TYR A 45 -14.90 10.51 -0.96
N PRO A 46 -16.12 10.84 -1.45
CA PRO A 46 -16.44 10.78 -2.87
C PRO A 46 -15.63 11.75 -3.73
N ASP A 47 -15.18 12.88 -3.19
CA ASP A 47 -14.49 13.93 -3.94
C ASP A 47 -12.97 13.89 -3.80
N TRP A 48 -12.46 12.99 -2.97
CA TRP A 48 -11.02 12.90 -2.76
C TRP A 48 -10.31 12.22 -3.93
N LYS A 49 -9.11 12.73 -4.26
CA LYS A 49 -8.23 12.08 -5.22
C LYS A 49 -7.77 10.72 -4.67
N VAL A 50 -7.74 9.73 -5.53
CA VAL A 50 -7.39 8.36 -5.16
C VAL A 50 -5.97 8.03 -5.64
N PHE A 51 -5.12 7.61 -4.71
CA PHE A 51 -3.81 7.07 -5.01
C PHE A 51 -3.85 5.55 -4.88
N VAL A 52 -3.36 4.87 -5.90
CA VAL A 52 -3.33 3.40 -5.97
C VAL A 52 -1.90 2.93 -5.86
N VAL A 53 -1.63 2.07 -4.88
CA VAL A 53 -0.32 1.44 -4.64
C VAL A 53 -0.42 -0.09 -4.75
N GLU A 54 0.72 -0.77 -4.73
CA GLU A 54 0.74 -2.22 -4.86
C GLU A 54 0.33 -2.92 -3.56
N SER A 55 0.91 -2.56 -2.43
CA SER A 55 0.72 -3.26 -1.17
C SER A 55 -0.15 -2.50 -0.17
N GLU A 56 -0.85 -3.25 0.68
CA GLU A 56 -1.67 -2.74 1.77
C GLU A 56 -0.80 -1.96 2.79
N LYS A 57 0.41 -2.46 3.08
CA LYS A 57 1.42 -1.79 3.93
C LYS A 57 1.66 -0.37 3.43
N THR A 58 1.91 -0.26 2.12
CA THR A 58 2.21 1.02 1.47
C THR A 58 1.04 1.98 1.57
N ALA A 59 -0.20 1.51 1.33
CA ALA A 59 -1.39 2.35 1.46
C ALA A 59 -1.56 2.89 2.89
N VAL A 60 -1.37 2.06 3.92
CA VAL A 60 -1.48 2.47 5.33
C VAL A 60 -0.40 3.49 5.68
N ILE A 61 0.85 3.24 5.35
CA ILE A 61 1.96 4.16 5.66
C ILE A 61 1.78 5.48 4.92
N ALA A 62 1.52 5.44 3.61
CA ALA A 62 1.34 6.65 2.82
C ALA A 62 0.15 7.50 3.29
N SER A 63 -0.95 6.88 3.74
CA SER A 63 -2.09 7.60 4.31
C SER A 63 -1.76 8.35 5.60
N HIS A 64 -0.75 7.88 6.35
CA HIS A 64 -0.25 8.60 7.52
C HIS A 64 0.50 9.87 7.13
N PHE A 65 1.37 9.80 6.11
CA PHE A 65 2.18 10.95 5.67
C PHE A 65 1.39 11.94 4.81
N MET A 66 0.44 11.45 4.00
CA MET A 66 -0.37 12.25 3.08
C MET A 66 -1.87 11.96 3.32
N PRO A 67 -2.45 12.55 4.38
CA PRO A 67 -3.84 12.25 4.81
C PRO A 67 -4.92 12.92 3.97
N ASP A 68 -4.57 13.88 3.12
CA ASP A 68 -5.54 14.69 2.34
C ASP A 68 -5.94 14.03 1.01
N VAL A 69 -5.50 12.79 0.81
CA VAL A 69 -5.83 11.97 -0.35
C VAL A 69 -6.17 10.55 0.09
N LEU A 70 -6.88 9.81 -0.76
CA LEU A 70 -7.30 8.46 -0.45
C LEU A 70 -6.31 7.45 -1.00
N TRP A 71 -5.80 6.58 -0.13
CA TRP A 71 -4.89 5.52 -0.50
C TRP A 71 -5.60 4.19 -0.55
N VAL A 72 -5.48 3.50 -1.69
CA VAL A 72 -5.99 2.14 -1.89
C VAL A 72 -4.88 1.26 -2.44
N ALA A 73 -4.94 -0.05 -2.19
CA ALA A 73 -3.96 -0.98 -2.72
C ALA A 73 -4.56 -2.08 -3.57
N THR A 74 -3.81 -2.51 -4.57
CA THR A 74 -4.20 -3.59 -5.49
C THR A 74 -4.06 -4.98 -4.87
N GLY A 75 -3.31 -5.13 -3.77
CA GLY A 75 -3.00 -6.42 -3.17
C GLY A 75 -1.95 -7.23 -3.94
N GLY A 76 -1.11 -6.56 -4.71
CA GLY A 76 -0.01 -7.11 -5.51
C GLY A 76 0.03 -6.54 -6.92
N LYS A 77 1.16 -6.73 -7.60
CA LYS A 77 1.49 -6.13 -8.89
C LYS A 77 0.38 -6.23 -9.96
N ASN A 78 -0.37 -7.34 -9.96
CA ASN A 78 -1.44 -7.61 -10.92
C ASN A 78 -2.83 -7.71 -10.26
N GLY A 79 -2.96 -7.39 -8.99
CA GLY A 79 -4.11 -7.73 -8.15
C GLY A 79 -5.46 -7.27 -8.69
N CYS A 80 -5.85 -6.02 -8.41
CA CYS A 80 -7.19 -5.52 -8.73
C CYS A 80 -7.33 -4.90 -10.14
N PHE A 81 -6.37 -5.09 -11.05
CA PHE A 81 -6.49 -4.60 -12.44
C PHE A 81 -7.39 -5.51 -13.29
N ASN A 82 -8.66 -5.59 -12.94
CA ASN A 82 -9.71 -6.25 -13.71
C ASN A 82 -10.96 -5.37 -13.75
N GLU A 83 -11.81 -5.54 -14.77
CA GLU A 83 -12.96 -4.67 -15.03
C GLU A 83 -13.88 -4.50 -13.83
N ARG A 84 -14.06 -5.55 -13.05
CA ARG A 84 -14.92 -5.53 -11.87
C ARG A 84 -14.32 -4.69 -10.75
N ALA A 85 -13.04 -4.91 -10.39
CA ALA A 85 -12.42 -4.18 -9.29
C ALA A 85 -12.26 -2.70 -9.65
N ILE A 86 -11.81 -2.37 -10.88
CA ILE A 86 -11.63 -0.98 -11.29
C ILE A 86 -12.96 -0.20 -11.38
N SER A 87 -14.11 -0.88 -11.48
CA SER A 87 -15.42 -0.19 -11.51
C SER A 87 -15.68 0.63 -10.24
N SER A 88 -15.06 0.28 -9.11
CA SER A 88 -15.15 1.07 -7.87
C SER A 88 -14.47 2.45 -7.98
N LEU A 89 -13.57 2.63 -8.96
CA LEU A 89 -12.90 3.90 -9.26
C LEU A 89 -13.69 4.78 -10.25
N ALA A 90 -14.94 4.41 -10.57
CA ALA A 90 -15.73 5.14 -11.56
C ALA A 90 -15.89 6.63 -11.20
N GLY A 91 -15.59 7.49 -12.17
CA GLY A 91 -15.71 8.95 -12.03
C GLY A 91 -14.69 9.60 -11.10
N ARG A 92 -13.67 8.87 -10.63
CA ARG A 92 -12.63 9.37 -9.70
C ARG A 92 -11.43 9.93 -10.45
N ASP A 93 -10.72 10.83 -9.79
CA ASP A 93 -9.38 11.24 -10.19
C ASP A 93 -8.37 10.29 -9.53
N VAL A 94 -7.64 9.56 -10.35
CA VAL A 94 -6.79 8.45 -9.91
C VAL A 94 -5.33 8.73 -10.25
N VAL A 95 -4.43 8.46 -9.32
CA VAL A 95 -2.99 8.47 -9.52
C VAL A 95 -2.45 7.09 -9.17
N LEU A 96 -1.84 6.44 -10.13
CA LEU A 96 -1.14 5.19 -9.91
C LEU A 96 0.27 5.48 -9.38
N MET A 97 0.65 4.83 -8.28
CA MET A 97 1.96 4.95 -7.63
C MET A 97 2.64 3.58 -7.63
N PRO A 98 3.20 3.15 -8.76
CA PRO A 98 3.87 1.85 -8.85
C PRO A 98 5.14 1.81 -8.00
N ASP A 99 5.48 0.61 -7.53
CA ASP A 99 6.79 0.33 -6.96
C ASP A 99 7.88 0.50 -8.03
N LEU A 100 9.13 0.73 -7.63
CA LEU A 100 10.26 0.84 -8.56
C LEU A 100 10.35 -0.38 -9.48
N GLY A 101 10.47 -0.11 -10.78
CA GLY A 101 10.50 -1.12 -11.84
C GLY A 101 9.13 -1.63 -12.30
N ALA A 102 8.01 -1.14 -11.74
CA ALA A 102 6.66 -1.51 -12.16
C ALA A 102 5.97 -0.45 -13.05
N THR A 103 6.60 0.71 -13.24
CA THR A 103 5.99 1.86 -13.93
C THR A 103 5.48 1.53 -15.33
N GLN A 104 6.26 0.83 -16.15
CA GLN A 104 5.85 0.47 -17.53
C GLN A 104 4.65 -0.47 -17.54
N GLU A 105 4.63 -1.45 -16.63
CA GLU A 105 3.49 -2.37 -16.52
C GLU A 105 2.21 -1.64 -16.12
N TRP A 106 2.31 -0.69 -15.21
CA TRP A 106 1.16 0.08 -14.75
C TRP A 106 0.72 1.10 -15.80
N GLN A 107 1.63 1.66 -16.59
CA GLN A 107 1.29 2.46 -17.77
C GLN A 107 0.47 1.67 -18.78
N ALA A 108 0.80 0.39 -18.99
CA ALA A 108 0.03 -0.49 -19.86
C ALA A 108 -1.42 -0.74 -19.37
N ARG A 109 -1.74 -0.43 -18.10
CA ARG A 109 -3.10 -0.53 -17.54
C ARG A 109 -3.95 0.71 -17.79
N LEU A 110 -3.36 1.85 -18.14
CA LEU A 110 -4.08 3.10 -18.36
C LEU A 110 -5.27 2.99 -19.33
N PRO A 111 -5.20 2.28 -20.47
CA PRO A 111 -6.31 2.20 -21.40
C PRO A 111 -7.62 1.61 -20.80
N MET A 112 -7.50 0.69 -19.83
CA MET A 112 -8.68 0.17 -19.14
C MET A 112 -9.23 1.14 -18.10
N LEU A 113 -8.37 1.89 -17.42
CA LEU A 113 -8.74 2.85 -16.41
C LEU A 113 -9.36 4.13 -17.00
N TYR A 114 -8.89 4.58 -18.18
CA TYR A 114 -9.49 5.71 -18.89
C TYR A 114 -10.98 5.51 -19.23
N LYS A 115 -11.44 4.27 -19.31
CA LYS A 115 -12.85 3.96 -19.57
C LYS A 115 -13.75 4.18 -18.34
N VAL A 116 -13.17 4.24 -17.17
CA VAL A 116 -13.88 4.20 -15.88
C VAL A 116 -13.64 5.47 -15.08
N CYS A 117 -12.40 5.90 -14.96
CA CYS A 117 -12.00 7.05 -14.15
C CYS A 117 -12.33 8.37 -14.84
N ARG A 118 -12.56 9.44 -14.07
CA ARG A 118 -12.67 10.80 -14.58
C ARG A 118 -11.32 11.28 -15.14
N SER A 119 -10.25 11.01 -14.40
CA SER A 119 -8.87 11.17 -14.85
C SER A 119 -8.00 10.08 -14.25
N VAL A 120 -6.94 9.70 -14.97
CA VAL A 120 -5.93 8.77 -14.43
C VAL A 120 -4.55 9.12 -14.96
N SER A 121 -3.55 9.03 -14.10
CA SER A 121 -2.15 9.19 -14.45
C SER A 121 -1.28 8.19 -13.70
N VAL A 122 -0.09 7.93 -14.22
CA VAL A 122 0.97 7.21 -13.47
C VAL A 122 1.96 8.24 -12.97
N ASN A 123 2.30 8.16 -11.70
CA ASN A 123 3.35 8.97 -11.10
C ASN A 123 4.66 8.18 -11.17
N ASP A 124 5.66 8.74 -11.81
CA ASP A 124 6.99 8.18 -12.03
C ASP A 124 8.08 8.81 -11.14
N ILE A 125 7.67 9.54 -10.10
CA ILE A 125 8.59 10.25 -9.22
C ILE A 125 9.66 9.33 -8.63
N LEU A 126 9.29 8.11 -8.24
CA LEU A 126 10.23 7.13 -7.69
C LEU A 126 11.28 6.75 -8.74
N GLU A 127 10.85 6.52 -9.99
CA GLU A 127 11.79 6.24 -11.09
C GLU A 127 12.77 7.39 -11.36
N THR A 128 12.31 8.62 -11.18
CA THR A 128 13.12 9.81 -11.41
C THR A 128 14.15 10.03 -10.29
N MET A 129 13.76 9.77 -9.04
CA MET A 129 14.56 10.11 -7.85
C MET A 129 15.46 8.96 -7.36
N ALA A 130 15.14 7.71 -7.69
CA ALA A 130 15.81 6.56 -7.15
C ALA A 130 17.25 6.39 -7.64
N THR A 131 18.13 5.98 -6.75
CA THR A 131 19.47 5.48 -7.09
C THR A 131 19.39 4.06 -7.70
N ASP A 132 20.46 3.61 -8.34
CA ASP A 132 20.51 2.25 -8.91
C ASP A 132 20.38 1.17 -7.82
N GLU A 133 20.90 1.43 -6.63
CA GLU A 133 20.74 0.52 -5.48
C GLU A 133 19.28 0.41 -5.05
N GLN A 134 18.58 1.55 -4.90
CA GLN A 134 17.15 1.59 -4.55
C GLN A 134 16.29 0.90 -5.61
N ARG A 135 16.63 1.05 -6.91
CA ARG A 135 15.97 0.33 -8.01
C ARG A 135 16.14 -1.18 -7.88
N SER A 136 17.35 -1.64 -7.56
CA SER A 136 17.64 -3.06 -7.39
C SER A 136 16.87 -3.70 -6.23
N GLN A 137 16.52 -2.90 -5.22
CA GLN A 137 15.74 -3.31 -4.06
C GLN A 137 14.22 -3.28 -4.32
N GLY A 138 13.76 -2.60 -5.38
CA GLY A 138 12.34 -2.49 -5.72
C GLY A 138 11.54 -1.74 -4.65
N LEU A 139 12.07 -0.61 -4.17
CA LEU A 139 11.45 0.16 -3.11
C LEU A 139 10.12 0.79 -3.55
N ASP A 140 9.22 0.98 -2.61
CA ASP A 140 7.92 1.63 -2.79
C ASP A 140 7.89 3.04 -2.15
N ILE A 141 6.82 3.79 -2.35
CA ILE A 141 6.68 5.14 -1.80
C ILE A 141 6.76 5.17 -0.27
N ALA A 142 6.29 4.12 0.42
CA ALA A 142 6.37 4.06 1.87
C ALA A 142 7.82 3.95 2.35
N ASP A 143 8.66 3.21 1.64
CA ASP A 143 10.08 3.09 1.97
C ASP A 143 10.76 4.47 1.89
N PHE A 144 10.49 5.26 0.83
CA PHE A 144 11.00 6.62 0.70
C PHE A 144 10.49 7.55 1.82
N LEU A 145 9.20 7.51 2.11
CA LEU A 145 8.61 8.33 3.18
C LEU A 145 9.21 8.00 4.56
N LEU A 146 9.52 6.73 4.81
CA LEU A 146 10.15 6.29 6.05
C LEU A 146 11.64 6.66 6.13
N MET A 147 12.36 6.67 5.02
CA MET A 147 13.78 7.09 4.99
C MET A 147 13.97 8.56 5.36
N GLU A 148 13.02 9.42 5.00
CA GLU A 148 13.08 10.84 5.30
C GLU A 148 12.58 11.22 6.71
N ALA A 149 11.86 10.32 7.40
CA ALA A 149 11.26 10.59 8.68
C ALA A 149 11.99 9.90 9.82
N THR A 150 12.41 10.67 10.83
CA THR A 150 12.91 10.07 12.07
C THR A 150 11.77 9.41 12.85
N PRO A 151 12.04 8.35 13.67
CA PRO A 151 11.04 7.75 14.54
C PRO A 151 10.29 8.76 15.41
N GLN A 152 11.00 9.79 15.90
CA GLN A 152 10.42 10.88 16.67
C GLN A 152 9.42 11.71 15.86
N MET A 153 9.75 12.04 14.61
CA MET A 153 8.84 12.78 13.72
C MET A 153 7.60 11.96 13.38
N ILE A 154 7.76 10.66 13.19
CA ILE A 154 6.63 9.74 12.94
C ILE A 154 5.71 9.72 14.16
N LEU A 155 6.28 9.51 15.37
CA LEU A 155 5.54 9.48 16.62
C LEU A 155 4.79 10.80 16.87
N GLN A 156 5.45 11.94 16.66
CA GLN A 156 4.81 13.24 16.84
C GLN A 156 3.60 13.43 15.93
N LYS A 157 3.72 13.07 14.65
CA LYS A 157 2.58 13.10 13.70
C LYS A 157 1.44 12.16 14.11
N MET A 158 1.75 11.02 14.71
CA MET A 158 0.73 10.10 15.25
C MET A 158 -0.02 10.72 16.43
N ILE A 159 0.70 11.37 17.35
CA ILE A 159 0.13 12.08 18.52
C ILE A 159 -0.74 13.25 18.06
N ASP A 160 -0.27 14.05 17.11
CA ASP A 160 -1.02 15.21 16.60
C ASP A 160 -2.38 14.79 16.00
N ARG A 161 -2.46 13.61 15.41
CA ARG A 161 -3.71 13.06 14.87
C ARG A 161 -4.58 12.35 15.89
N ASN A 162 -3.97 11.78 16.91
CA ASN A 162 -4.66 11.07 17.98
C ASN A 162 -4.04 11.45 19.32
N PRO A 163 -4.49 12.55 19.97
CA PRO A 163 -3.94 12.99 21.25
C PRO A 163 -4.04 11.95 22.39
N ALA A 164 -5.00 11.02 22.30
CA ALA A 164 -5.10 9.92 23.27
C ALA A 164 -3.88 9.01 23.28
N LEU A 165 -3.10 8.98 22.18
CA LEU A 165 -1.85 8.25 22.11
C LEU A 165 -0.80 8.79 23.10
N GLN A 166 -0.73 10.12 23.26
CA GLN A 166 0.16 10.74 24.26
C GLN A 166 -0.20 10.27 25.68
N THR A 167 -1.49 10.26 26.02
CA THR A 167 -1.95 9.77 27.32
C THR A 167 -1.52 8.32 27.54
N LEU A 168 -1.68 7.48 26.54
CA LEU A 168 -1.29 6.07 26.61
C LEU A 168 0.24 5.91 26.80
N ILE A 169 1.04 6.69 26.08
CA ILE A 169 2.50 6.70 26.20
C ILE A 169 2.90 7.07 27.64
N ASP A 170 2.30 8.12 28.19
CA ASP A 170 2.60 8.62 29.51
C ASP A 170 2.18 7.62 30.61
N GLU A 171 0.98 7.05 30.51
CA GLU A 171 0.45 6.07 31.47
C GLU A 171 1.26 4.77 31.49
N LEU A 172 1.66 4.28 30.31
CA LEU A 172 2.43 3.05 30.19
C LEU A 172 3.94 3.27 30.24
N ARG A 173 4.39 4.52 30.31
CA ARG A 173 5.82 4.91 30.31
C ARG A 173 6.58 4.33 29.14
N LEU A 174 5.99 4.45 27.94
CA LEU A 174 6.60 3.93 26.73
C LEU A 174 7.73 4.84 26.25
N GLU A 175 8.82 4.25 25.79
CA GLU A 175 9.96 4.95 25.22
C GLU A 175 10.23 4.47 23.80
N LEU A 176 10.71 5.38 22.94
CA LEU A 176 11.21 5.00 21.63
C LEU A 176 12.52 4.23 21.78
N VAL A 177 12.51 2.98 21.37
CA VAL A 177 13.73 2.17 21.31
C VAL A 177 14.49 2.53 20.03
N GLN A 178 15.72 3.01 20.18
CA GLN A 178 16.65 3.13 19.05
C GLN A 178 17.24 1.74 18.82
N GLU A 179 16.98 1.17 17.65
CA GLU A 179 17.70 -0.04 17.25
C GLU A 179 19.19 0.28 17.12
N PRO A 180 20.08 -0.60 17.59
CA PRO A 180 21.52 -0.42 17.55
C PRO A 180 22.07 -0.46 16.13
#